data_38f80d4d8751039afd7a503e67237244
#
_entry.id   38f80d4d8751039afd7a503e67237244
#
_cell.length_a   1.000
_cell.length_b   1.000
_cell.length_c   1.000
_cell.angle_alpha   90.00
_cell.angle_beta   90.00
_cell.angle_gamma   90.00
#
_symmetry.space_group_name_H-M   'P 1'
#
loop_
_entity.id
_entity.type
_entity.pdbx_description
1 polymer ?
#
loop_
_entity_poly.entity_id
_entity_poly.type
_entity_poly.pdbx_seq_one_letter_code
_entity_poly.pdbx_strand_id
1 'polypeptide(L)'
;MKIPKATVTAVLYKSKTLASGEHPVMIRVCYNSKRRYKSTGLSCPAKWWNAAKQEVRERHPLAPNMNAIIGSELTALKNKVLDFERQGVPYSVQRIFEASVRKPPPRKTLYDLFEERIAYFRDTLQKHNTATGYQTLLHIVERFSQHRTVELFDVDGAWLGEFEEYLHAHYADTSIKRFFSALKALMNYACQNGLLDANPFDRFRLSRRLDVRTAKRALETDEFDSLIRYYLDTYYYKTRKRPDPRTMKRRCWRAPCHGCRGEERQASYDAEQFALSMFICSYIFQGLALVDLARLRWKDLVCVEIPDREKYDRDCAAYGPRYAEAHKETVAFYEINFVRAKTLHPIRILVEQRVAWPYMKPFARTAKGGAGDDFVFPIYFDDDPQRRFERITYANNVINQGLQRAAKRIGLSRKITFYSARHTYASRLYHADVPLPLIAQNMGRNPAEIETYLKEFDTDRIISANKRVWQIPGPASKDPKTGAGL
;
A
#
# COMPACT_ATOMS: atom_id res chain seq x y z
N MET A 1 -33.95 -32.59 8.56
CA MET A 1 -34.73 -31.59 7.79
C MET A 1 -34.66 -31.97 6.32
N LYS A 2 -35.81 -32.21 5.63
CA LYS A 2 -35.77 -32.42 4.17
C LYS A 2 -35.40 -31.10 3.48
N ILE A 3 -34.31 -31.10 2.76
CA ILE A 3 -33.92 -29.96 1.93
C ILE A 3 -35.02 -29.76 0.87
N PRO A 4 -35.66 -28.58 0.79
CA PRO A 4 -36.67 -28.32 -0.21
C PRO A 4 -36.06 -28.42 -1.61
N LYS A 5 -36.65 -29.24 -2.48
CA LYS A 5 -36.21 -29.38 -3.88
C LYS A 5 -37.06 -28.51 -4.79
N ALA A 6 -36.41 -27.91 -5.81
CA ALA A 6 -37.14 -27.17 -6.81
C ALA A 6 -38.00 -28.11 -7.68
N THR A 7 -39.23 -27.71 -7.98
CA THR A 7 -40.12 -28.44 -8.88
C THR A 7 -40.24 -27.70 -10.21
N VAL A 8 -40.09 -28.43 -11.31
CA VAL A 8 -40.19 -27.90 -12.68
C VAL A 8 -41.35 -28.61 -13.38
N THR A 9 -42.38 -27.87 -13.79
CA THR A 9 -43.64 -28.43 -14.39
C THR A 9 -44.04 -27.59 -15.59
N ALA A 10 -44.61 -28.25 -16.62
CA ALA A 10 -45.29 -27.55 -17.68
C ALA A 10 -46.76 -27.30 -17.30
N VAL A 11 -47.26 -26.11 -17.58
CA VAL A 11 -48.61 -25.68 -17.23
C VAL A 11 -49.26 -24.88 -18.35
N LEU A 12 -50.56 -25.08 -18.54
CA LEU A 12 -51.35 -24.18 -19.38
C LEU A 12 -51.72 -22.93 -18.56
N TYR A 13 -51.28 -21.76 -19.00
CA TYR A 13 -51.46 -20.50 -18.27
C TYR A 13 -52.83 -19.89 -18.55
N LYS A 14 -53.89 -20.42 -17.92
CA LYS A 14 -55.26 -20.03 -18.13
C LYS A 14 -55.61 -18.61 -17.75
N SER A 15 -54.77 -17.93 -16.95
CA SER A 15 -55.00 -16.51 -16.58
C SER A 15 -54.77 -15.53 -17.74
N LYS A 16 -54.24 -16.01 -18.88
CA LYS A 16 -54.06 -15.23 -20.10
C LYS A 16 -54.65 -15.97 -21.30
N THR A 17 -55.56 -15.34 -22.01
CA THR A 17 -56.12 -15.83 -23.28
C THR A 17 -55.55 -14.98 -24.41
N LEU A 18 -55.02 -15.63 -25.43
CA LEU A 18 -54.48 -14.99 -26.64
C LEU A 18 -55.64 -14.59 -27.60
N ALA A 19 -55.38 -13.76 -28.58
CA ALA A 19 -56.32 -13.36 -29.59
C ALA A 19 -56.90 -14.53 -30.38
N SER A 20 -56.17 -15.65 -30.46
CA SER A 20 -56.61 -16.92 -31.04
C SER A 20 -57.59 -17.73 -30.16
N GLY A 21 -57.92 -17.26 -28.95
CA GLY A 21 -58.75 -18.01 -27.99
C GLY A 21 -57.96 -19.12 -27.22
N GLU A 22 -56.68 -19.26 -27.46
CA GLU A 22 -55.82 -20.25 -26.85
C GLU A 22 -55.12 -19.70 -25.59
N HIS A 23 -54.57 -20.61 -24.79
CA HIS A 23 -53.77 -20.23 -23.62
C HIS A 23 -52.32 -20.58 -23.83
N PRO A 24 -51.36 -19.70 -23.35
CA PRO A 24 -49.93 -19.98 -23.44
C PRO A 24 -49.55 -21.22 -22.62
N VAL A 25 -48.65 -22.01 -23.18
CA VAL A 25 -47.97 -23.13 -22.44
C VAL A 25 -46.70 -22.53 -21.81
N MET A 26 -46.60 -22.66 -20.51
CA MET A 26 -45.49 -22.10 -19.72
C MET A 26 -44.77 -23.19 -18.93
N ILE A 27 -43.45 -23.06 -18.73
CA ILE A 27 -42.73 -23.87 -17.75
C ILE A 27 -42.75 -23.12 -16.43
N ARG A 28 -43.28 -23.75 -15.38
CA ARG A 28 -43.31 -23.21 -14.02
C ARG A 28 -42.21 -23.85 -13.18
N VAL A 29 -41.39 -23.02 -12.54
CA VAL A 29 -40.42 -23.44 -11.52
C VAL A 29 -40.86 -22.91 -10.17
N CYS A 30 -40.93 -23.80 -9.17
CA CYS A 30 -41.25 -23.45 -7.79
C CYS A 30 -40.12 -23.90 -6.86
N TYR A 31 -39.67 -23.01 -5.97
CA TYR A 31 -38.66 -23.26 -4.94
C TYR A 31 -38.85 -22.30 -3.77
N ASN A 32 -38.84 -22.83 -2.55
CA ASN A 32 -38.98 -22.03 -1.31
C ASN A 32 -40.17 -21.02 -1.38
N SER A 33 -41.39 -21.56 -1.71
CA SER A 33 -42.64 -20.78 -1.84
C SER A 33 -42.62 -19.68 -2.91
N LYS A 34 -41.53 -19.52 -3.67
CA LYS A 34 -41.44 -18.59 -4.81
C LYS A 34 -41.67 -19.36 -6.11
N ARG A 35 -42.39 -18.73 -7.06
CA ARG A 35 -42.67 -19.32 -8.38
C ARG A 35 -42.35 -18.32 -9.49
N ARG A 36 -41.82 -18.83 -10.60
CA ARG A 36 -41.63 -18.10 -11.86
C ARG A 36 -42.03 -18.94 -13.05
N TYR A 37 -42.33 -18.26 -14.14
CA TYR A 37 -42.80 -18.90 -15.37
C TYR A 37 -41.87 -18.48 -16.52
N LYS A 38 -41.58 -19.46 -17.42
CA LYS A 38 -40.89 -19.25 -18.71
C LYS A 38 -41.86 -19.58 -19.82
N SER A 39 -42.03 -18.73 -20.80
CA SER A 39 -42.83 -19.01 -22.00
C SER A 39 -42.10 -20.05 -22.86
N THR A 40 -42.84 -21.01 -23.38
CA THR A 40 -42.37 -21.94 -24.40
C THR A 40 -42.56 -21.41 -25.83
N GLY A 41 -43.23 -20.32 -25.98
CA GLY A 41 -43.67 -19.81 -27.30
C GLY A 41 -44.87 -20.56 -27.88
N LEU A 42 -45.39 -21.59 -27.20
CA LEU A 42 -46.51 -22.42 -27.64
C LEU A 42 -47.78 -21.96 -26.96
N SER A 43 -48.92 -22.20 -27.66
CA SER A 43 -50.26 -22.02 -27.13
C SER A 43 -51.15 -23.23 -27.46
N CYS A 44 -52.18 -23.47 -26.66
CA CYS A 44 -53.05 -24.60 -26.81
C CYS A 44 -54.44 -24.26 -26.25
N PRO A 45 -55.53 -24.69 -26.92
CA PRO A 45 -56.88 -24.65 -26.35
C PRO A 45 -56.96 -25.54 -25.11
N ALA A 46 -57.71 -25.11 -24.09
CA ALA A 46 -57.79 -25.84 -22.81
C ALA A 46 -58.29 -27.31 -22.96
N LYS A 47 -59.15 -27.61 -23.95
CA LYS A 47 -59.65 -28.97 -24.25
C LYS A 47 -58.55 -29.97 -24.66
N TRP A 48 -57.46 -29.47 -25.25
CA TRP A 48 -56.36 -30.28 -25.74
C TRP A 48 -55.19 -30.38 -24.72
N TRP A 49 -55.27 -29.75 -23.56
CA TRP A 49 -54.26 -29.85 -22.54
C TRP A 49 -54.51 -31.03 -21.59
N ASN A 50 -53.48 -31.82 -21.35
CA ASN A 50 -53.46 -32.88 -20.30
C ASN A 50 -52.66 -32.39 -19.10
N ALA A 51 -53.29 -31.93 -18.05
CA ALA A 51 -52.64 -31.39 -16.86
C ALA A 51 -51.89 -32.47 -16.05
N ALA A 52 -52.34 -33.73 -16.07
CA ALA A 52 -51.70 -34.82 -15.34
C ALA A 52 -50.36 -35.23 -15.98
N LYS A 53 -50.35 -35.37 -17.30
CA LYS A 53 -49.14 -35.68 -18.08
C LYS A 53 -48.29 -34.46 -18.40
N GLN A 54 -48.83 -33.23 -18.25
CA GLN A 54 -48.19 -31.96 -18.58
C GLN A 54 -47.82 -31.83 -20.06
N GLU A 55 -48.72 -32.33 -20.92
CA GLU A 55 -48.53 -32.42 -22.38
C GLU A 55 -49.80 -32.07 -23.13
N VAL A 56 -49.65 -31.81 -24.45
CA VAL A 56 -50.77 -31.66 -25.38
C VAL A 56 -51.26 -33.04 -25.77
N ARG A 57 -52.62 -33.25 -25.75
CA ARG A 57 -53.25 -34.52 -26.08
C ARG A 57 -52.97 -34.93 -27.52
N GLU A 58 -52.76 -36.21 -27.80
CA GLU A 58 -52.39 -36.80 -29.11
C GLU A 58 -53.31 -36.42 -30.25
N ARG A 59 -54.61 -36.18 -29.96
CA ARG A 59 -55.61 -35.78 -30.96
C ARG A 59 -55.40 -34.35 -31.53
N HIS A 60 -54.46 -33.56 -30.96
CA HIS A 60 -54.10 -32.27 -31.52
C HIS A 60 -53.14 -32.45 -32.71
N PRO A 61 -53.35 -31.81 -33.86
CA PRO A 61 -52.54 -32.07 -35.07
C PRO A 61 -51.06 -31.86 -34.90
N LEU A 62 -50.66 -30.93 -34.00
CA LEU A 62 -49.24 -30.60 -33.73
C LEU A 62 -48.71 -31.16 -32.40
N ALA A 63 -49.49 -32.09 -31.78
CA ALA A 63 -49.11 -32.64 -30.46
C ALA A 63 -47.69 -33.19 -30.41
N PRO A 64 -47.17 -33.99 -31.36
CA PRO A 64 -45.82 -34.54 -31.32
C PRO A 64 -44.75 -33.44 -31.24
N ASN A 65 -44.85 -32.42 -32.10
CA ASN A 65 -43.88 -31.34 -32.16
C ASN A 65 -43.94 -30.45 -30.90
N MET A 66 -45.15 -30.11 -30.45
CA MET A 66 -45.36 -29.31 -29.24
C MET A 66 -44.83 -30.05 -28.02
N ASN A 67 -45.11 -31.33 -27.88
CA ASN A 67 -44.65 -32.14 -26.75
C ASN A 67 -43.14 -32.34 -26.76
N ALA A 68 -42.49 -32.41 -27.93
CA ALA A 68 -41.05 -32.47 -28.05
C ALA A 68 -40.40 -31.16 -27.54
N ILE A 69 -40.94 -29.98 -27.91
CA ILE A 69 -40.48 -28.69 -27.41
C ILE A 69 -40.66 -28.56 -25.89
N ILE A 70 -41.87 -28.93 -25.40
CA ILE A 70 -42.19 -28.91 -23.96
C ILE A 70 -41.22 -29.80 -23.20
N GLY A 71 -40.99 -31.04 -23.69
CA GLY A 71 -40.09 -32.03 -23.10
C GLY A 71 -38.63 -31.54 -23.05
N SER A 72 -38.15 -30.92 -24.14
CA SER A 72 -36.82 -30.36 -24.20
C SER A 72 -36.60 -29.22 -23.18
N GLU A 73 -37.52 -28.27 -23.08
CA GLU A 73 -37.48 -27.18 -22.13
C GLU A 73 -37.57 -27.65 -20.66
N LEU A 74 -38.45 -28.65 -20.39
CA LEU A 74 -38.56 -29.29 -19.07
C LEU A 74 -37.24 -29.96 -18.68
N THR A 75 -36.66 -30.72 -19.59
CA THR A 75 -35.40 -31.45 -19.36
C THR A 75 -34.24 -30.48 -19.11
N ALA A 76 -34.14 -29.41 -19.91
CA ALA A 76 -33.11 -28.43 -19.75
C ALA A 76 -33.14 -27.74 -18.37
N LEU A 77 -34.36 -27.38 -17.88
CA LEU A 77 -34.47 -26.75 -16.55
C LEU A 77 -34.31 -27.73 -15.40
N LYS A 78 -34.78 -29.03 -15.56
CA LYS A 78 -34.54 -30.09 -14.58
C LYS A 78 -33.07 -30.40 -14.43
N ASN A 79 -32.31 -30.46 -15.55
CA ASN A 79 -30.86 -30.69 -15.50
C ASN A 79 -30.14 -29.56 -14.78
N LYS A 80 -30.53 -28.29 -15.02
CA LYS A 80 -29.97 -27.15 -14.26
C LYS A 80 -30.20 -27.25 -12.75
N VAL A 81 -31.38 -27.66 -12.33
CA VAL A 81 -31.71 -27.90 -10.91
C VAL A 81 -30.83 -29.01 -10.36
N LEU A 82 -30.68 -30.12 -11.09
CA LEU A 82 -29.84 -31.26 -10.70
C LEU A 82 -28.36 -30.86 -10.61
N ASP A 83 -27.88 -29.99 -11.50
CA ASP A 83 -26.51 -29.52 -11.46
C ASP A 83 -26.23 -28.64 -10.23
N PHE A 84 -27.15 -27.73 -9.85
CA PHE A 84 -27.05 -27.00 -8.59
C PHE A 84 -27.07 -27.91 -7.36
N GLU A 85 -27.95 -28.96 -7.36
CA GLU A 85 -28.05 -29.91 -6.27
C GLU A 85 -26.78 -30.77 -6.15
N ARG A 86 -26.20 -31.21 -7.28
CA ARG A 86 -24.93 -31.98 -7.30
C ARG A 86 -23.75 -31.19 -6.81
N GLN A 87 -23.71 -29.87 -7.14
CA GLN A 87 -22.64 -28.97 -6.73
C GLN A 87 -22.81 -28.44 -5.30
N GLY A 88 -23.95 -28.77 -4.63
CA GLY A 88 -24.23 -28.25 -3.29
C GLY A 88 -24.39 -26.73 -3.22
N VAL A 89 -24.58 -26.07 -4.36
CA VAL A 89 -24.62 -24.60 -4.44
C VAL A 89 -26.04 -24.12 -4.13
N PRO A 90 -26.21 -23.14 -3.20
CA PRO A 90 -27.52 -22.52 -2.97
C PRO A 90 -28.02 -21.80 -4.23
N TYR A 91 -29.27 -22.08 -4.60
CA TYR A 91 -29.91 -21.50 -5.77
C TYR A 91 -31.25 -20.84 -5.45
N SER A 92 -31.66 -19.93 -6.31
CA SER A 92 -32.98 -19.28 -6.27
C SER A 92 -33.73 -19.57 -7.57
N VAL A 93 -35.06 -19.37 -7.55
CA VAL A 93 -35.89 -19.50 -8.78
C VAL A 93 -35.38 -18.60 -9.88
N GLN A 94 -34.91 -17.40 -9.54
CA GLN A 94 -34.33 -16.44 -10.50
C GLN A 94 -33.05 -17.01 -11.12
N ARG A 95 -32.16 -17.55 -10.33
CA ARG A 95 -30.88 -18.11 -10.79
C ARG A 95 -31.05 -19.30 -11.72
N ILE A 96 -32.11 -20.14 -11.53
CA ILE A 96 -32.42 -21.24 -12.44
C ILE A 96 -32.74 -20.69 -13.86
N PHE A 97 -33.45 -19.57 -13.98
CA PHE A 97 -33.78 -18.99 -15.27
C PHE A 97 -32.61 -18.17 -15.88
N GLU A 98 -31.82 -17.52 -15.09
CA GLU A 98 -30.64 -16.71 -15.53
C GLU A 98 -29.45 -17.57 -15.92
N ALA A 99 -29.40 -18.81 -15.48
CA ALA A 99 -28.30 -19.74 -15.79
C ALA A 99 -28.35 -20.27 -17.24
N SER A 100 -28.71 -19.48 -18.23
CA SER A 100 -28.50 -19.80 -19.64
C SER A 100 -27.10 -19.35 -20.07
N VAL A 101 -26.23 -20.35 -20.32
CA VAL A 101 -25.03 -20.22 -21.15
C VAL A 101 -23.97 -19.24 -20.62
N ARG A 102 -23.54 -19.36 -19.36
CA ARG A 102 -22.13 -19.18 -19.11
C ARG A 102 -21.46 -20.55 -19.27
N LYS A 103 -20.58 -20.72 -20.28
CA LYS A 103 -19.54 -21.74 -20.22
C LYS A 103 -18.99 -21.70 -18.79
N PRO A 104 -18.80 -22.88 -18.11
CA PRO A 104 -18.10 -22.82 -16.84
C PRO A 104 -16.85 -21.98 -17.08
N PRO A 105 -16.59 -20.96 -16.24
CA PRO A 105 -15.37 -20.19 -16.37
C PRO A 105 -14.22 -21.20 -16.42
N PRO A 106 -13.20 -21.00 -17.26
CA PRO A 106 -12.05 -21.89 -17.27
C PRO A 106 -11.62 -22.04 -15.83
N ARG A 107 -11.42 -23.28 -15.36
CA ARG A 107 -10.98 -23.56 -13.99
C ARG A 107 -9.64 -22.86 -13.80
N LYS A 108 -9.67 -21.67 -13.19
CA LYS A 108 -8.47 -20.92 -12.84
C LYS A 108 -8.04 -21.37 -11.47
N THR A 109 -6.77 -21.70 -11.36
CA THR A 109 -6.14 -21.99 -10.09
C THR A 109 -5.84 -20.68 -9.33
N LEU A 110 -5.57 -20.80 -8.04
CA LEU A 110 -5.08 -19.67 -7.25
C LEU A 110 -3.77 -19.11 -7.84
N TYR A 111 -2.91 -19.96 -8.39
CA TYR A 111 -1.65 -19.57 -9.00
C TYR A 111 -1.86 -18.73 -10.28
N ASP A 112 -2.74 -19.17 -11.18
CA ASP A 112 -3.10 -18.41 -12.40
C ASP A 112 -3.60 -16.99 -12.03
N LEU A 113 -4.37 -16.89 -10.94
CA LEU A 113 -4.88 -15.61 -10.48
C LEU A 113 -3.77 -14.71 -9.92
N PHE A 114 -2.81 -15.27 -9.19
CA PHE A 114 -1.63 -14.56 -8.75
C PHE A 114 -0.80 -14.05 -9.93
N GLU A 115 -0.50 -14.91 -10.89
CA GLU A 115 0.31 -14.56 -12.07
C GLU A 115 -0.34 -13.44 -12.89
N GLU A 116 -1.66 -13.53 -13.11
CA GLU A 116 -2.43 -12.48 -13.80
C GLU A 116 -2.32 -11.13 -13.05
N ARG A 117 -2.47 -11.13 -11.73
CA ARG A 117 -2.38 -9.90 -10.94
C ARG A 117 -0.97 -9.35 -10.86
N ILE A 118 0.04 -10.21 -10.77
CA ILE A 118 1.45 -9.82 -10.79
C ILE A 118 1.78 -9.13 -12.12
N ALA A 119 1.41 -9.76 -13.25
CA ALA A 119 1.60 -9.19 -14.58
C ALA A 119 0.87 -7.84 -14.72
N TYR A 120 -0.38 -7.75 -14.31
CA TYR A 120 -1.15 -6.50 -14.35
C TYR A 120 -0.49 -5.38 -13.54
N PHE A 121 -0.05 -5.65 -12.31
CA PHE A 121 0.62 -4.62 -11.49
C PHE A 121 1.97 -4.23 -12.05
N ARG A 122 2.75 -5.19 -12.57
CA ARG A 122 4.08 -4.94 -13.11
C ARG A 122 4.02 -4.22 -14.46
N ASP A 123 3.25 -4.75 -15.40
CA ASP A 123 3.33 -4.38 -16.83
C ASP A 123 2.33 -3.26 -17.18
N THR A 124 1.12 -3.27 -16.58
CA THR A 124 0.09 -2.27 -16.90
C THR A 124 0.15 -1.07 -15.95
N LEU A 125 0.20 -1.32 -14.63
CA LEU A 125 0.17 -0.24 -13.65
C LEU A 125 1.55 0.24 -13.21
N GLN A 126 2.63 -0.42 -13.63
CA GLN A 126 4.01 -0.11 -13.26
C GLN A 126 4.25 -0.03 -11.73
N LYS A 127 3.44 -0.79 -10.97
CA LYS A 127 3.50 -0.85 -9.50
C LYS A 127 4.38 -2.02 -9.05
N HIS A 128 5.66 -1.98 -9.39
CA HIS A 128 6.63 -3.06 -9.16
C HIS A 128 6.68 -3.55 -7.71
N ASN A 129 6.63 -2.66 -6.71
CA ASN A 129 6.60 -3.06 -5.30
C ASN A 129 5.35 -3.89 -4.95
N THR A 130 4.20 -3.57 -5.55
CA THR A 130 2.96 -4.34 -5.34
C THR A 130 3.08 -5.70 -6.02
N ALA A 131 3.58 -5.75 -7.26
CA ALA A 131 3.85 -6.99 -7.97
C ALA A 131 4.80 -7.90 -7.18
N THR A 132 5.92 -7.37 -6.67
CA THR A 132 6.87 -8.11 -5.81
C THR A 132 6.20 -8.61 -4.53
N GLY A 133 5.28 -7.85 -3.94
CA GLY A 133 4.51 -8.27 -2.77
C GLY A 133 3.62 -9.48 -3.06
N TYR A 134 2.92 -9.47 -4.20
CA TYR A 134 2.12 -10.62 -4.67
C TYR A 134 3.01 -11.81 -5.04
N GLN A 135 4.17 -11.59 -5.69
CA GLN A 135 5.14 -12.65 -5.98
C GLN A 135 5.64 -13.32 -4.72
N THR A 136 5.96 -12.54 -3.69
CA THR A 136 6.38 -13.08 -2.39
C THR A 136 5.27 -13.94 -1.77
N LEU A 137 4.02 -13.47 -1.82
CA LEU A 137 2.89 -14.22 -1.29
C LEU A 137 2.62 -15.49 -2.09
N LEU A 138 2.74 -15.46 -3.42
CA LEU A 138 2.65 -16.64 -4.27
C LEU A 138 3.65 -17.71 -3.82
N HIS A 139 4.92 -17.37 -3.68
CA HIS A 139 5.94 -18.32 -3.20
C HIS A 139 5.69 -18.86 -1.77
N ILE A 140 5.00 -18.09 -0.94
CA ILE A 140 4.60 -18.56 0.39
C ILE A 140 3.48 -19.58 0.27
N VAL A 141 2.47 -19.31 -0.56
CA VAL A 141 1.36 -20.22 -0.82
C VAL A 141 1.86 -21.50 -1.48
N GLU A 142 2.77 -21.45 -2.44
CA GLU A 142 3.41 -22.61 -3.07
C GLU A 142 4.09 -23.51 -2.04
N ARG A 143 4.85 -22.92 -1.12
CA ARG A 143 5.51 -23.68 -0.03
C ARG A 143 4.51 -24.28 0.94
N PHE A 144 3.48 -23.53 1.33
CA PHE A 144 2.43 -24.01 2.20
C PHE A 144 1.68 -25.20 1.59
N SER A 145 1.30 -25.10 0.32
CA SER A 145 0.59 -26.18 -0.40
C SER A 145 1.51 -27.29 -0.88
N GLN A 146 2.82 -27.25 -0.56
CA GLN A 146 3.83 -28.22 -1.05
C GLN A 146 3.81 -28.35 -2.57
N HIS A 147 3.65 -27.22 -3.28
CA HIS A 147 3.56 -27.11 -4.74
C HIS A 147 2.39 -27.91 -5.37
N ARG A 148 1.39 -28.33 -4.57
CA ARG A 148 0.14 -28.88 -5.12
C ARG A 148 -0.70 -27.78 -5.72
N THR A 149 -1.43 -28.10 -6.77
CA THR A 149 -2.38 -27.16 -7.37
C THR A 149 -3.48 -26.82 -6.36
N VAL A 150 -3.73 -25.53 -6.16
CA VAL A 150 -4.80 -25.00 -5.30
C VAL A 150 -5.86 -24.38 -6.22
N GLU A 151 -7.02 -24.97 -6.25
CA GLU A 151 -8.16 -24.42 -6.99
C GLU A 151 -8.75 -23.23 -6.21
N LEU A 152 -9.37 -22.27 -6.90
CA LEU A 152 -9.90 -21.08 -6.23
C LEU A 152 -10.99 -21.41 -5.20
N PHE A 153 -11.76 -22.46 -5.41
CA PHE A 153 -12.83 -22.87 -4.48
C PHE A 153 -12.31 -23.66 -3.27
N ASP A 154 -11.07 -24.18 -3.32
CA ASP A 154 -10.41 -24.82 -2.17
C ASP A 154 -9.99 -23.80 -1.12
N VAL A 155 -9.87 -22.53 -1.49
CA VAL A 155 -9.57 -21.44 -0.54
C VAL A 155 -10.84 -21.10 0.24
N ASP A 156 -11.17 -21.91 1.19
CA ASP A 156 -12.29 -21.74 2.12
C ASP A 156 -11.81 -21.32 3.52
N GLY A 157 -12.73 -21.31 4.50
CA GLY A 157 -12.41 -20.94 5.88
C GLY A 157 -11.44 -21.91 6.56
N ALA A 158 -11.49 -23.21 6.22
CA ALA A 158 -10.59 -24.21 6.78
C ALA A 158 -9.17 -24.03 6.22
N TRP A 159 -9.04 -23.88 4.91
CA TRP A 159 -7.78 -23.59 4.25
C TRP A 159 -7.13 -22.30 4.79
N LEU A 160 -7.94 -21.24 5.00
CA LEU A 160 -7.44 -19.97 5.58
C LEU A 160 -6.96 -20.15 7.01
N GLY A 161 -7.59 -21.03 7.80
CA GLY A 161 -7.15 -21.36 9.16
C GLY A 161 -5.82 -22.09 9.18
N GLU A 162 -5.66 -23.13 8.36
CA GLU A 162 -4.38 -23.85 8.22
C GLU A 162 -3.26 -22.95 7.70
N PHE A 163 -3.57 -22.05 6.76
CA PHE A 163 -2.62 -21.06 6.25
C PHE A 163 -2.23 -20.04 7.33
N GLU A 164 -3.17 -19.63 8.20
CA GLU A 164 -2.88 -18.77 9.35
C GLU A 164 -1.88 -19.43 10.30
N GLU A 165 -2.11 -20.69 10.67
CA GLU A 165 -1.19 -21.45 11.54
C GLU A 165 0.20 -21.55 10.92
N TYR A 166 0.26 -21.89 9.63
CA TYR A 166 1.53 -21.91 8.90
C TYR A 166 2.26 -20.56 8.94
N LEU A 167 1.52 -19.47 8.71
CA LEU A 167 2.11 -18.13 8.74
C LEU A 167 2.61 -17.75 10.14
N HIS A 168 1.90 -18.11 11.20
CA HIS A 168 2.34 -17.86 12.58
C HIS A 168 3.62 -18.62 12.96
N ALA A 169 3.85 -19.79 12.39
CA ALA A 169 5.07 -20.55 12.61
C ALA A 169 6.31 -19.92 11.93
N HIS A 170 6.13 -19.10 10.88
CA HIS A 170 7.24 -18.65 10.03
C HIS A 170 7.41 -17.14 9.93
N TYR A 171 6.40 -16.33 10.29
CA TYR A 171 6.39 -14.90 10.02
C TYR A 171 5.88 -14.07 11.20
N ALA A 172 6.37 -12.83 11.29
CA ALA A 172 5.89 -11.86 12.26
C ALA A 172 4.49 -11.33 11.90
N ASP A 173 3.71 -10.95 12.90
CA ASP A 173 2.32 -10.48 12.81
C ASP A 173 2.10 -9.36 11.78
N THR A 174 3.04 -8.40 11.68
CA THR A 174 3.01 -7.35 10.66
C THR A 174 3.06 -7.88 9.23
N SER A 175 3.80 -8.98 9.00
CA SER A 175 3.88 -9.66 7.70
C SER A 175 2.61 -10.45 7.44
N ILE A 176 2.10 -11.16 8.45
CA ILE A 176 0.85 -11.94 8.38
C ILE A 176 -0.31 -11.01 7.97
N LYS A 177 -0.46 -9.86 8.65
CA LYS A 177 -1.48 -8.87 8.29
C LYS A 177 -1.39 -8.44 6.82
N ARG A 178 -0.16 -8.20 6.33
CA ARG A 178 0.06 -7.83 4.93
C ARG A 178 -0.33 -8.95 3.97
N PHE A 179 0.04 -10.20 4.27
CA PHE A 179 -0.27 -11.36 3.43
C PHE A 179 -1.77 -11.60 3.35
N PHE A 180 -2.47 -11.61 4.49
CA PHE A 180 -3.93 -11.74 4.51
C PHE A 180 -4.63 -10.58 3.80
N SER A 181 -4.15 -9.35 3.94
CA SER A 181 -4.72 -8.20 3.21
C SER A 181 -4.55 -8.36 1.69
N ALA A 182 -3.40 -8.85 1.23
CA ALA A 182 -3.15 -9.08 -0.19
C ALA A 182 -3.98 -10.26 -0.73
N LEU A 183 -4.07 -11.36 0.02
CA LEU A 183 -4.89 -12.51 -0.36
C LEU A 183 -6.39 -12.16 -0.39
N LYS A 184 -6.87 -11.40 0.60
CA LYS A 184 -8.26 -10.89 0.60
C LYS A 184 -8.55 -10.02 -0.62
N ALA A 185 -7.61 -9.14 -1.01
CA ALA A 185 -7.75 -8.31 -2.20
C ALA A 185 -7.77 -9.17 -3.49
N LEU A 186 -7.00 -10.27 -3.52
CA LEU A 186 -7.01 -11.23 -4.62
C LEU A 186 -8.36 -11.95 -4.73
N MET A 187 -8.92 -12.40 -3.60
CA MET A 187 -10.25 -13.05 -3.56
C MET A 187 -11.36 -12.07 -3.95
N ASN A 188 -11.29 -10.80 -3.52
CA ASN A 188 -12.22 -9.76 -3.97
C ASN A 188 -12.19 -9.59 -5.50
N TYR A 189 -10.99 -9.59 -6.09
CA TYR A 189 -10.83 -9.54 -7.54
C TYR A 189 -11.46 -10.76 -8.23
N ALA A 190 -11.28 -11.96 -7.67
CA ALA A 190 -11.91 -13.18 -8.18
C ALA A 190 -13.44 -13.07 -8.18
N CYS A 191 -14.03 -12.55 -7.09
CA CYS A 191 -15.47 -12.33 -6.98
C CYS A 191 -15.97 -11.28 -7.99
N GLN A 192 -15.27 -10.16 -8.14
CA GLN A 192 -15.63 -9.10 -9.08
C GLN A 192 -15.65 -9.59 -10.54
N ASN A 193 -14.78 -10.54 -10.87
CA ASN A 193 -14.70 -11.15 -12.20
C ASN A 193 -15.56 -12.42 -12.36
N GLY A 194 -16.38 -12.76 -11.36
CA GLY A 194 -17.29 -13.90 -11.40
C GLY A 194 -16.60 -15.25 -11.37
N LEU A 195 -15.35 -15.33 -10.91
CA LEU A 195 -14.60 -16.57 -10.68
C LEU A 195 -15.00 -17.24 -9.37
N LEU A 196 -15.44 -16.47 -8.39
CA LEU A 196 -15.99 -16.91 -7.11
C LEU A 196 -17.35 -16.24 -6.85
N ASP A 197 -18.25 -16.95 -6.20
CA ASP A 197 -19.57 -16.41 -5.82
C ASP A 197 -19.51 -15.51 -4.58
N ALA A 198 -18.60 -15.80 -3.65
CA ALA A 198 -18.40 -15.03 -2.41
C ALA A 198 -16.94 -15.08 -1.98
N ASN A 199 -16.50 -14.01 -1.28
CA ASN A 199 -15.15 -13.98 -0.76
C ASN A 199 -15.06 -14.85 0.53
N PRO A 200 -14.14 -15.82 0.61
CA PRO A 200 -13.97 -16.65 1.80
C PRO A 200 -13.64 -15.83 3.06
N PHE A 201 -13.05 -14.66 2.92
CA PHE A 201 -12.74 -13.75 4.03
C PHE A 201 -13.97 -13.08 4.65
N ASP A 202 -15.15 -13.14 4.05
CA ASP A 202 -16.34 -12.50 4.62
C ASP A 202 -16.78 -13.19 5.93
N ARG A 203 -16.51 -14.49 6.01
CA ARG A 203 -16.83 -15.32 7.19
C ARG A 203 -15.60 -15.69 8.02
N PHE A 204 -14.39 -15.53 7.47
CA PHE A 204 -13.13 -15.82 8.15
C PHE A 204 -12.78 -14.74 9.14
N ARG A 205 -12.30 -15.13 10.32
CA ARG A 205 -11.71 -14.25 11.33
C ARG A 205 -10.39 -14.87 11.78
N LEU A 206 -9.39 -14.05 11.96
CA LEU A 206 -8.11 -14.48 12.53
C LEU A 206 -8.33 -15.07 13.92
N SER A 207 -7.63 -16.16 14.23
CA SER A 207 -7.70 -16.87 15.50
C SER A 207 -7.25 -16.00 16.68
N ARG A 208 -6.31 -15.08 16.42
CA ARG A 208 -5.80 -14.15 17.42
C ARG A 208 -5.62 -12.74 16.85
N ARG A 209 -5.63 -11.75 17.75
CA ARG A 209 -5.30 -10.37 17.38
C ARG A 209 -3.81 -10.26 17.08
N LEU A 210 -3.49 -9.73 15.88
CA LEU A 210 -2.10 -9.51 15.46
C LEU A 210 -1.50 -8.29 16.16
N ASP A 211 -0.28 -8.43 16.67
CA ASP A 211 0.51 -7.30 17.15
C ASP A 211 1.21 -6.63 15.97
N VAL A 212 0.61 -5.55 15.49
CA VAL A 212 1.11 -4.79 14.32
C VAL A 212 1.96 -3.58 14.71
N ARG A 213 2.31 -3.46 15.99
CA ARG A 213 3.21 -2.37 16.42
C ARG A 213 4.56 -2.51 15.74
N THR A 214 5.00 -1.44 15.12
CA THR A 214 6.32 -1.38 14.48
C THR A 214 7.33 -0.80 15.46
N ALA A 215 8.53 -1.38 15.50
CA ALA A 215 9.62 -0.84 16.28
C ALA A 215 9.89 0.62 15.88
N LYS A 216 10.00 1.51 16.86
CA LYS A 216 10.34 2.91 16.63
C LYS A 216 11.78 2.99 16.12
N ARG A 217 11.98 3.67 14.99
CA ARG A 217 13.24 3.71 14.24
C ARG A 217 13.93 5.07 14.31
N ALA A 218 13.34 6.03 15.02
CA ALA A 218 13.94 7.35 15.21
C ALA A 218 15.24 7.23 16.01
N LEU A 219 16.27 7.95 15.57
CA LEU A 219 17.52 8.09 16.31
C LEU A 219 17.34 9.11 17.45
N GLU A 220 18.06 8.87 18.55
CA GLU A 220 18.22 9.86 19.58
C GLU A 220 19.06 11.05 19.07
N THR A 221 19.02 12.16 19.81
CA THR A 221 19.72 13.37 19.38
C THR A 221 21.22 13.15 19.29
N ASP A 222 21.82 12.53 20.29
CA ASP A 222 23.25 12.22 20.36
C ASP A 222 23.70 11.22 19.28
N GLU A 223 22.86 10.21 19.00
CA GLU A 223 23.11 9.22 17.94
C GLU A 223 23.14 9.90 16.56
N PHE A 224 22.16 10.77 16.29
CA PHE A 224 22.06 11.49 15.03
C PHE A 224 23.22 12.51 14.87
N ASP A 225 23.53 13.26 15.93
CA ASP A 225 24.60 14.23 15.92
C ASP A 225 25.98 13.56 15.78
N SER A 226 26.13 12.34 16.31
CA SER A 226 27.34 11.54 16.13
C SER A 226 27.54 11.09 14.67
N LEU A 227 26.45 10.75 13.96
CA LEU A 227 26.50 10.45 12.52
C LEU A 227 26.89 11.69 11.70
N ILE A 228 26.35 12.86 12.04
CA ILE A 228 26.70 14.12 11.38
C ILE A 228 28.15 14.47 11.60
N ARG A 229 28.65 14.45 12.85
CA ARG A 229 30.05 14.70 13.19
C ARG A 229 30.97 13.75 12.45
N TYR A 230 30.66 12.45 12.47
CA TYR A 230 31.45 11.45 11.74
C TYR A 230 31.54 11.75 10.24
N TYR A 231 30.42 12.16 9.60
CA TYR A 231 30.41 12.56 8.20
C TYR A 231 31.29 13.79 7.95
N LEU A 232 31.12 14.84 8.75
CA LEU A 232 31.85 16.10 8.60
C LEU A 232 33.35 15.87 8.77
N ASP A 233 33.78 15.14 9.81
CA ASP A 233 35.18 14.87 10.11
C ASP A 233 35.83 13.95 9.05
N THR A 234 35.09 12.95 8.57
CA THR A 234 35.65 11.94 7.66
C THR A 234 35.66 12.40 6.21
N TYR A 235 34.58 13.07 5.76
CA TYR A 235 34.35 13.35 4.35
C TYR A 235 34.34 14.83 3.97
N TYR A 236 33.91 15.71 4.85
CA TYR A 236 33.78 17.12 4.52
C TYR A 236 35.07 17.90 4.79
N TYR A 237 35.65 17.81 5.99
CA TYR A 237 36.84 18.55 6.36
C TYR A 237 38.15 17.93 5.83
N LYS A 238 38.24 16.60 5.72
CA LYS A 238 39.43 15.95 5.14
C LYS A 238 39.57 16.15 3.65
N THR A 239 38.50 16.44 2.90
CA THR A 239 38.57 16.75 1.46
C THR A 239 39.07 18.16 1.12
N ARG A 240 39.54 18.96 2.10
CA ARG A 240 40.22 20.22 1.82
C ARG A 240 41.51 20.08 0.97
N LYS A 241 42.16 18.90 0.94
CA LYS A 241 43.10 18.53 -0.13
C LYS A 241 42.31 17.89 -1.26
N ARG A 242 41.87 18.67 -2.24
CA ARG A 242 41.25 18.17 -3.46
C ARG A 242 42.17 17.10 -4.06
N PRO A 243 41.71 15.80 -4.19
CA PRO A 243 42.38 14.91 -5.11
C PRO A 243 42.29 15.55 -6.50
N ASP A 244 43.40 15.52 -7.23
CA ASP A 244 43.43 15.97 -8.62
C ASP A 244 42.31 15.25 -9.37
N PRO A 245 41.36 15.94 -10.05
CA PRO A 245 40.31 15.34 -10.82
C PRO A 245 40.80 14.35 -11.88
N ARG A 246 42.08 14.47 -12.27
CA ARG A 246 42.75 13.60 -13.25
C ARG A 246 43.18 12.26 -12.68
N THR A 247 43.34 12.14 -11.35
CA THR A 247 43.74 10.89 -10.69
C THR A 247 42.57 10.13 -10.05
N MET A 248 41.37 10.68 -10.06
CA MET A 248 40.18 10.07 -9.50
C MET A 248 39.67 8.97 -10.41
N LYS A 249 40.02 7.72 -10.11
CA LYS A 249 39.37 6.57 -10.70
C LYS A 249 37.88 6.53 -10.31
N ARG A 250 36.97 6.75 -11.24
CA ARG A 250 35.51 6.78 -11.04
C ARG A 250 34.97 5.37 -11.05
N ARG A 251 34.49 4.84 -9.92
CA ARG A 251 33.73 3.58 -9.89
C ARG A 251 32.29 3.81 -10.33
N CYS A 252 31.83 3.03 -11.31
CA CYS A 252 30.47 3.08 -11.79
C CYS A 252 29.51 2.47 -10.73
N TRP A 253 28.55 3.25 -10.25
CA TRP A 253 27.44 2.81 -9.40
C TRP A 253 26.38 2.01 -10.16
N ARG A 254 26.65 1.67 -11.41
CA ARG A 254 25.72 0.92 -12.22
C ARG A 254 25.69 -0.53 -11.75
N ALA A 255 24.51 -1.04 -11.43
CA ALA A 255 24.22 -2.46 -11.54
C ALA A 255 24.76 -2.97 -12.88
N PRO A 256 25.13 -4.25 -13.03
CA PRO A 256 25.78 -4.73 -14.23
C PRO A 256 25.04 -4.24 -15.47
N CYS A 257 25.57 -3.16 -16.06
CA CYS A 257 25.00 -2.60 -17.26
C CYS A 257 25.53 -3.45 -18.41
N HIS A 258 24.66 -4.17 -19.09
CA HIS A 258 24.96 -4.94 -20.31
C HIS A 258 25.46 -4.07 -21.49
N GLY A 259 25.94 -2.85 -21.25
CA GLY A 259 26.36 -1.93 -22.31
C GLY A 259 27.64 -1.14 -22.04
N CYS A 260 28.27 -1.23 -20.87
CA CYS A 260 29.54 -0.56 -20.62
C CYS A 260 30.70 -1.41 -21.08
N ARG A 261 30.99 -1.43 -22.41
CA ARG A 261 32.26 -1.96 -22.90
C ARG A 261 33.37 -0.96 -22.51
N GLY A 262 34.23 -1.38 -21.62
CA GLY A 262 35.66 -1.06 -21.57
C GLY A 262 36.13 0.32 -21.15
N GLU A 263 35.26 1.29 -20.81
CA GLU A 263 35.72 2.52 -20.19
C GLU A 263 35.25 2.59 -18.74
N GLU A 264 36.16 2.43 -17.82
CA GLU A 264 35.98 2.62 -16.39
C GLU A 264 35.60 4.07 -16.07
N ARG A 265 34.30 4.36 -16.11
CA ARG A 265 33.79 5.64 -15.57
C ARG A 265 33.49 5.48 -14.11
N GLN A 266 34.43 5.93 -13.33
CA GLN A 266 34.35 5.97 -11.89
C GLN A 266 33.57 7.20 -11.42
N ALA A 267 32.50 6.98 -10.65
CA ALA A 267 32.04 7.96 -9.69
C ALA A 267 32.76 7.67 -8.36
N SER A 268 33.54 8.61 -7.88
CA SER A 268 34.37 8.44 -6.70
C SER A 268 33.64 8.85 -5.44
N TYR A 269 32.57 8.11 -5.08
CA TYR A 269 32.06 8.20 -3.71
C TYR A 269 32.37 6.90 -3.02
N ASP A 270 32.90 7.00 -1.80
CA ASP A 270 32.81 5.90 -0.86
C ASP A 270 31.33 5.56 -0.67
N ALA A 271 30.98 4.28 -0.73
CA ALA A 271 29.61 3.80 -0.52
C ALA A 271 29.01 4.28 0.81
N GLU A 272 29.85 4.49 1.79
CA GLU A 272 29.49 4.99 3.10
C GLU A 272 29.24 6.49 3.08
N GLN A 273 30.07 7.26 2.37
CA GLN A 273 29.82 8.70 2.16
C GLN A 273 28.49 8.91 1.45
N PHE A 274 28.22 8.16 0.38
CA PHE A 274 26.95 8.23 -0.32
C PHE A 274 25.77 7.91 0.60
N ALA A 275 25.88 6.84 1.40
CA ALA A 275 24.83 6.43 2.32
C ALA A 275 24.53 7.49 3.37
N LEU A 276 25.54 8.07 3.96
CA LEU A 276 25.40 9.13 4.97
C LEU A 276 24.84 10.42 4.35
N SER A 277 25.34 10.82 3.18
CA SER A 277 24.79 11.99 2.46
C SER A 277 23.31 11.81 2.17
N MET A 278 22.91 10.67 1.63
CA MET A 278 21.50 10.37 1.32
C MET A 278 20.62 10.36 2.57
N PHE A 279 21.14 9.80 3.67
CA PHE A 279 20.42 9.74 4.94
C PHE A 279 20.20 11.14 5.53
N ILE A 280 21.27 11.96 5.57
CA ILE A 280 21.22 13.31 6.10
C ILE A 280 20.37 14.21 5.20
N CYS A 281 20.49 14.10 3.87
CA CYS A 281 19.63 14.83 2.94
C CYS A 281 18.15 14.45 3.10
N SER A 282 17.84 13.16 3.31
CA SER A 282 16.47 12.77 3.62
C SER A 282 15.92 13.49 4.85
N TYR A 283 16.71 13.55 5.92
CA TYR A 283 16.33 14.24 7.15
C TYR A 283 16.13 15.75 6.91
N ILE A 284 17.11 16.42 6.28
CA ILE A 284 17.07 17.87 6.04
C ILE A 284 15.90 18.24 5.10
N PHE A 285 15.61 17.40 4.10
CA PHE A 285 14.48 17.57 3.20
C PHE A 285 13.18 16.99 3.77
N GLN A 286 12.92 17.28 5.05
CA GLN A 286 11.67 16.98 5.74
C GLN A 286 11.30 15.47 5.75
N GLY A 287 12.31 14.62 5.84
CA GLY A 287 12.10 13.17 5.81
C GLY A 287 11.70 12.65 4.43
N LEU A 288 12.19 13.26 3.35
CA LEU A 288 11.86 12.87 1.98
C LEU A 288 12.23 11.40 1.71
N ALA A 289 11.33 10.65 1.07
CA ALA A 289 11.56 9.24 0.77
C ALA A 289 12.64 9.06 -0.32
N LEU A 290 13.33 7.90 -0.34
CA LEU A 290 14.41 7.64 -1.28
C LEU A 290 13.97 7.79 -2.74
N VAL A 291 12.75 7.35 -3.08
CA VAL A 291 12.20 7.48 -4.43
C VAL A 291 11.99 8.94 -4.83
N ASP A 292 11.65 9.78 -3.87
CA ASP A 292 11.42 11.21 -4.09
C ASP A 292 12.76 11.94 -4.22
N LEU A 293 13.76 11.65 -3.35
CA LEU A 293 15.12 12.16 -3.48
C LEU A 293 15.77 11.77 -4.82
N ALA A 294 15.57 10.53 -5.27
CA ALA A 294 16.15 10.04 -6.52
C ALA A 294 15.60 10.78 -7.76
N ARG A 295 14.43 11.39 -7.64
CA ARG A 295 13.77 12.17 -8.73
C ARG A 295 14.16 13.63 -8.74
N LEU A 296 14.76 14.12 -7.66
CA LEU A 296 15.11 15.54 -7.50
C LEU A 296 16.14 15.95 -8.54
N ARG A 297 15.86 17.02 -9.27
CA ARG A 297 16.76 17.62 -10.26
C ARG A 297 17.31 18.95 -9.76
N TRP A 298 18.43 19.38 -10.29
CA TRP A 298 19.03 20.66 -9.90
C TRP A 298 18.12 21.86 -10.19
N LYS A 299 17.30 21.81 -11.23
CA LYS A 299 16.30 22.84 -11.55
C LYS A 299 15.17 22.96 -10.51
N ASP A 300 14.93 21.89 -9.74
CA ASP A 300 13.88 21.88 -8.72
C ASP A 300 14.31 22.61 -7.44
N LEU A 301 15.62 22.90 -7.30
CA LEU A 301 16.18 23.65 -6.18
C LEU A 301 16.21 25.15 -6.53
N VAL A 302 15.13 25.84 -6.26
CA VAL A 302 15.04 27.28 -6.47
C VAL A 302 15.73 28.01 -5.32
N CYS A 303 16.75 28.84 -5.64
CA CYS A 303 17.43 29.65 -4.63
C CYS A 303 16.55 30.86 -4.30
N VAL A 304 16.19 31.01 -3.03
CA VAL A 304 15.43 32.15 -2.53
C VAL A 304 16.17 32.77 -1.33
N GLU A 305 16.12 34.06 -1.21
CA GLU A 305 16.64 34.77 -0.06
C GLU A 305 15.47 35.17 0.86
N ILE A 306 15.54 34.76 2.11
CA ILE A 306 14.54 35.06 3.13
C ILE A 306 15.17 35.91 4.21
N PRO A 307 14.52 37.02 4.66
CA PRO A 307 14.99 37.79 5.78
C PRO A 307 15.29 36.95 7.02
N ASP A 308 16.47 37.15 7.63
CA ASP A 308 16.84 36.52 8.91
C ASP A 308 16.05 37.18 10.05
N ARG A 309 14.87 36.62 10.31
CA ARG A 309 13.94 37.13 11.33
C ARG A 309 14.53 37.02 12.74
N GLU A 310 15.22 35.92 13.03
CA GLU A 310 15.82 35.71 14.36
C GLU A 310 16.94 36.72 14.63
N LYS A 311 17.76 37.04 13.63
CA LYS A 311 18.76 38.09 13.76
C LYS A 311 18.09 39.44 13.90
N TYR A 312 17.10 39.73 13.06
CA TYR A 312 16.36 41.01 13.13
C TYR A 312 15.71 41.21 14.52
N ASP A 313 15.05 40.24 15.07
CA ASP A 313 14.40 40.33 16.38
C ASP A 313 15.43 40.49 17.52
N ARG A 314 16.56 39.78 17.44
CA ARG A 314 17.69 39.97 18.38
C ARG A 314 18.27 41.39 18.31
N ASP A 315 18.51 41.91 17.09
CA ASP A 315 19.04 43.23 16.88
C ASP A 315 18.04 44.32 17.32
N CYS A 316 16.73 44.09 17.10
CA CYS A 316 15.67 44.95 17.65
C CYS A 316 15.70 45.01 19.18
N ALA A 317 15.85 43.86 19.83
CA ALA A 317 15.90 43.79 21.29
C ALA A 317 17.16 44.42 21.88
N ALA A 318 18.31 44.28 21.19
CA ALA A 318 19.59 44.75 21.69
C ALA A 318 19.86 46.24 21.36
N TYR A 319 19.48 46.69 20.19
CA TYR A 319 19.89 47.99 19.64
C TYR A 319 18.73 48.86 19.11
N GLY A 320 17.52 48.32 19.13
CA GLY A 320 16.30 48.96 18.66
C GLY A 320 16.01 48.79 17.16
N PRO A 321 14.73 49.05 16.76
CA PRO A 321 14.22 48.70 15.43
C PRO A 321 14.91 49.44 14.26
N ARG A 322 15.42 50.68 14.50
CA ARG A 322 16.16 51.43 13.48
C ARG A 322 17.49 50.78 13.15
N TYR A 323 18.19 50.25 14.14
CA TYR A 323 19.43 49.53 13.96
C TYR A 323 19.18 48.21 13.21
N ALA A 324 18.17 47.43 13.65
CA ALA A 324 17.81 46.18 13.03
C ALA A 324 17.43 46.33 11.55
N GLU A 325 16.68 47.38 11.20
CA GLU A 325 16.31 47.64 9.80
C GLU A 325 17.52 48.01 8.93
N ALA A 326 18.47 48.79 9.47
CA ALA A 326 19.69 49.17 8.79
C ALA A 326 20.68 48.01 8.59
N HIS A 327 20.62 46.96 9.42
CA HIS A 327 21.49 45.79 9.42
C HIS A 327 20.76 44.50 9.05
N LYS A 328 19.66 44.61 8.33
CA LYS A 328 18.84 43.50 7.88
C LYS A 328 19.63 42.56 6.97
N GLU A 329 19.66 41.32 7.34
CA GLU A 329 20.31 40.25 6.57
C GLU A 329 19.30 39.29 5.98
N THR A 330 19.70 38.61 4.91
CA THR A 330 18.96 37.54 4.31
C THR A 330 19.72 36.21 4.41
N VAL A 331 19.00 35.13 4.52
CA VAL A 331 19.57 33.78 4.49
C VAL A 331 19.10 33.10 3.20
N ALA A 332 20.05 32.48 2.51
CA ALA A 332 19.79 31.78 1.27
C ALA A 332 19.19 30.39 1.56
N PHE A 333 18.02 30.11 0.97
CA PHE A 333 17.34 28.84 1.05
C PHE A 333 17.24 28.16 -0.31
N TYR A 334 17.16 26.84 -0.32
CA TYR A 334 16.57 26.07 -1.41
C TYR A 334 15.08 25.93 -1.14
N GLU A 335 14.26 26.42 -2.05
CA GLU A 335 12.84 26.14 -2.11
C GLU A 335 12.59 25.03 -3.12
N ILE A 336 11.92 23.98 -2.70
CA ILE A 336 11.59 22.82 -3.52
C ILE A 336 10.10 22.60 -3.47
N ASN A 337 9.42 22.82 -4.60
CA ASN A 337 8.01 22.50 -4.78
C ASN A 337 7.90 21.16 -5.52
N PHE A 338 7.34 20.15 -4.86
CA PHE A 338 7.46 18.78 -5.31
C PHE A 338 6.17 17.99 -5.08
N VAL A 339 5.83 17.12 -6.04
CA VAL A 339 4.71 16.17 -5.90
C VAL A 339 5.26 14.79 -5.60
N ARG A 340 4.87 14.22 -4.46
CA ARG A 340 5.36 12.91 -4.01
C ARG A 340 4.94 11.79 -4.94
N ALA A 341 5.87 10.90 -5.27
CA ALA A 341 5.64 9.79 -6.20
C ALA A 341 4.55 8.81 -5.74
N LYS A 342 4.47 8.54 -4.43
CA LYS A 342 3.56 7.52 -3.90
C LYS A 342 2.17 8.04 -3.57
N THR A 343 2.07 9.24 -3.02
CA THR A 343 0.81 9.78 -2.46
C THR A 343 0.20 10.86 -3.31
N LEU A 344 0.93 11.37 -4.32
CA LEU A 344 0.56 12.50 -5.16
C LEU A 344 0.26 13.78 -4.38
N HIS A 345 0.67 13.85 -3.10
CA HIS A 345 0.57 15.06 -2.31
C HIS A 345 1.65 16.06 -2.70
N PRO A 346 1.30 17.33 -2.96
CA PRO A 346 2.27 18.40 -3.11
C PRO A 346 2.91 18.68 -1.75
N ILE A 347 4.22 18.93 -1.75
CA ILE A 347 4.97 19.40 -0.59
C ILE A 347 5.84 20.56 -1.00
N ARG A 348 6.03 21.47 -0.06
CA ARG A 348 6.98 22.59 -0.17
C ARG A 348 8.06 22.40 0.87
N ILE A 349 9.29 22.32 0.43
CA ILE A 349 10.46 22.18 1.29
C ILE A 349 11.26 23.47 1.24
N LEU A 350 11.58 24.01 2.40
CA LEU A 350 12.50 25.13 2.57
C LEU A 350 13.66 24.65 3.43
N VAL A 351 14.88 24.74 2.92
CA VAL A 351 16.08 24.35 3.64
C VAL A 351 17.20 25.35 3.37
N GLU A 352 17.90 25.78 4.42
CA GLU A 352 19.04 26.65 4.26
C GLU A 352 20.12 26.01 3.39
N GLN A 353 20.66 26.80 2.44
CA GLN A 353 21.70 26.30 1.54
C GLN A 353 22.95 25.86 2.31
N ARG A 354 23.36 26.62 3.33
CA ARG A 354 24.53 26.29 4.16
C ARG A 354 24.38 24.93 4.90
N VAL A 355 23.14 24.53 5.24
CA VAL A 355 22.84 23.28 5.93
C VAL A 355 22.85 22.11 4.94
N ALA A 356 22.28 22.29 3.75
CA ALA A 356 22.13 21.21 2.78
C ALA A 356 23.39 20.98 1.93
N TRP A 357 24.09 22.04 1.56
CA TRP A 357 25.21 22.03 0.62
C TRP A 357 26.35 21.04 0.99
N PRO A 358 26.81 20.94 2.24
CA PRO A 358 27.87 19.99 2.61
C PRO A 358 27.61 18.55 2.18
N TYR A 359 26.34 18.14 2.19
CA TYR A 359 25.91 16.76 1.89
C TYR A 359 25.54 16.56 0.41
N MET A 360 25.25 17.64 -0.32
CA MET A 360 24.94 17.63 -1.75
C MET A 360 26.17 17.86 -2.62
N LYS A 361 27.13 18.64 -2.12
CA LYS A 361 28.36 19.02 -2.84
C LYS A 361 29.11 17.84 -3.48
N PRO A 362 29.22 16.64 -2.86
CA PRO A 362 29.88 15.52 -3.49
C PRO A 362 29.28 15.11 -4.84
N PHE A 363 28.00 15.42 -5.09
CA PHE A 363 27.26 15.06 -6.30
C PHE A 363 27.22 16.19 -7.32
N ALA A 364 27.60 17.39 -6.93
CA ALA A 364 27.63 18.55 -7.81
C ALA A 364 28.76 18.44 -8.85
N ARG A 365 28.47 18.74 -10.12
CA ARG A 365 29.48 18.77 -11.19
C ARG A 365 30.25 20.07 -11.18
N THR A 366 29.66 21.14 -10.66
CA THR A 366 30.24 22.51 -10.55
C THR A 366 30.09 23.02 -9.13
N ALA A 367 30.72 24.14 -8.82
CA ALA A 367 30.59 24.81 -7.53
C ALA A 367 29.14 25.27 -7.24
N LYS A 368 28.29 25.37 -8.28
CA LYS A 368 26.88 25.78 -8.18
C LYS A 368 25.88 24.62 -8.34
N GLY A 369 26.39 23.39 -8.50
CA GLY A 369 25.54 22.21 -8.71
C GLY A 369 25.81 21.54 -10.06
N GLY A 370 24.78 20.91 -10.64
CA GLY A 370 24.78 20.28 -11.97
C GLY A 370 24.05 21.12 -13.01
N ALA A 371 23.93 20.60 -14.23
CA ALA A 371 23.01 21.18 -15.22
C ALA A 371 21.55 21.03 -14.73
N GLY A 372 20.66 21.97 -15.10
CA GLY A 372 19.31 22.04 -14.56
C GLY A 372 18.51 20.74 -14.63
N ASP A 373 18.62 20.01 -15.73
CA ASP A 373 17.91 18.73 -15.93
C ASP A 373 18.63 17.52 -15.33
N ASP A 374 19.86 17.67 -14.84
CA ASP A 374 20.58 16.59 -14.16
C ASP A 374 19.90 16.25 -12.82
N PHE A 375 19.89 14.96 -12.47
CA PHE A 375 19.48 14.53 -11.13
C PHE A 375 20.50 14.99 -10.08
N VAL A 376 20.01 15.46 -8.95
CA VAL A 376 20.88 15.87 -7.82
C VAL A 376 21.68 14.69 -7.31
N PHE A 377 21.04 13.54 -7.17
CA PHE A 377 21.65 12.31 -6.66
C PHE A 377 21.83 11.28 -7.77
N PRO A 378 22.96 10.56 -7.82
CA PRO A 378 23.31 9.68 -8.92
C PRO A 378 22.61 8.30 -8.81
N ILE A 379 21.29 8.29 -8.67
CA ILE A 379 20.46 7.09 -8.60
C ILE A 379 19.78 6.82 -9.93
N TYR A 380 19.09 7.82 -10.48
CA TYR A 380 18.45 7.75 -11.79
C TYR A 380 19.35 8.36 -12.86
N PHE A 381 19.28 7.81 -14.07
CA PHE A 381 20.06 8.27 -15.23
C PHE A 381 19.22 8.29 -16.52
N ASP A 382 18.04 7.68 -16.50
CA ASP A 382 17.06 7.60 -17.58
C ASP A 382 15.64 7.56 -17.02
N ASP A 383 14.66 7.60 -17.90
CA ASP A 383 13.24 7.63 -17.59
C ASP A 383 12.54 6.28 -17.71
N ASP A 384 13.28 5.18 -17.96
CA ASP A 384 12.72 3.83 -18.02
C ASP A 384 12.21 3.39 -16.63
N PRO A 385 10.90 3.12 -16.45
CA PRO A 385 10.30 2.77 -15.16
C PRO A 385 10.86 1.49 -14.54
N GLN A 386 11.14 0.46 -15.37
CA GLN A 386 11.71 -0.81 -14.87
C GLN A 386 13.14 -0.58 -14.34
N ARG A 387 13.96 0.13 -15.09
CA ARG A 387 15.32 0.46 -14.67
C ARG A 387 15.33 1.37 -13.45
N ARG A 388 14.38 2.29 -13.34
CA ARG A 388 14.22 3.12 -12.12
C ARG A 388 13.92 2.26 -10.90
N PHE A 389 13.03 1.26 -11.02
CA PHE A 389 12.73 0.35 -9.93
C PHE A 389 13.94 -0.46 -9.48
N GLU A 390 14.70 -1.01 -10.42
CA GLU A 390 15.91 -1.77 -10.14
C GLU A 390 16.97 -0.91 -9.46
N ARG A 391 17.19 0.30 -9.97
CA ARG A 391 18.16 1.26 -9.42
C ARG A 391 17.82 1.74 -8.03
N ILE A 392 16.57 2.06 -7.76
CA ILE A 392 16.15 2.49 -6.41
C ILE A 392 16.28 1.34 -5.41
N THR A 393 15.99 0.12 -5.83
CA THR A 393 16.15 -1.08 -5.00
C THR A 393 17.63 -1.32 -4.68
N TYR A 394 18.49 -1.24 -5.68
CA TYR A 394 19.94 -1.35 -5.51
C TYR A 394 20.49 -0.25 -4.61
N ALA A 395 20.13 1.03 -4.89
CA ALA A 395 20.55 2.17 -4.08
C ALA A 395 20.14 2.03 -2.61
N ASN A 396 18.91 1.57 -2.35
CA ASN A 396 18.43 1.34 -1.00
C ASN A 396 19.28 0.30 -0.25
N ASN A 397 19.68 -0.77 -0.92
CA ASN A 397 20.55 -1.80 -0.33
C ASN A 397 21.95 -1.24 -0.04
N VAL A 398 22.55 -0.51 -0.98
CA VAL A 398 23.88 0.12 -0.80
C VAL A 398 23.86 1.13 0.35
N ILE A 399 22.81 1.97 0.38
CA ILE A 399 22.64 2.97 1.46
C ILE A 399 22.52 2.27 2.81
N ASN A 400 21.65 1.27 2.93
CA ASN A 400 21.48 0.57 4.21
C ASN A 400 22.76 -0.13 4.67
N GLN A 401 23.52 -0.74 3.77
CA GLN A 401 24.82 -1.34 4.10
C GLN A 401 25.85 -0.28 4.52
N GLY A 402 25.89 0.87 3.83
CA GLY A 402 26.77 1.98 4.21
C GLY A 402 26.44 2.54 5.59
N LEU A 403 25.15 2.74 5.87
CA LEU A 403 24.68 3.18 7.19
C LEU A 403 25.03 2.20 8.31
N GLN A 404 24.95 0.88 8.06
CA GLN A 404 25.37 -0.13 9.05
C GLN A 404 26.87 -0.05 9.33
N ARG A 405 27.72 0.16 8.30
CA ARG A 405 29.16 0.34 8.47
C ARG A 405 29.48 1.57 9.30
N ALA A 406 28.86 2.71 8.97
CA ALA A 406 29.00 3.96 9.71
C ALA A 406 28.57 3.80 11.17
N ALA A 407 27.39 3.21 11.41
CA ALA A 407 26.87 2.96 12.75
C ALA A 407 27.86 2.13 13.59
N LYS A 408 28.41 1.06 13.01
CA LYS A 408 29.41 0.23 13.68
C LYS A 408 30.68 1.01 14.04
N ARG A 409 31.15 1.91 13.16
CA ARG A 409 32.37 2.72 13.39
C ARG A 409 32.22 3.74 14.51
N ILE A 410 30.99 4.25 14.71
CA ILE A 410 30.71 5.20 15.79
C ILE A 410 30.13 4.54 17.05
N GLY A 411 30.11 3.20 17.09
CA GLY A 411 29.71 2.44 18.28
C GLY A 411 28.18 2.34 18.50
N LEU A 412 27.36 2.60 17.49
CA LEU A 412 25.91 2.42 17.62
C LEU A 412 25.54 0.93 17.50
N SER A 413 24.87 0.40 18.53
CA SER A 413 24.45 -1.00 18.59
C SER A 413 23.17 -1.32 17.81
N ARG A 414 22.34 -0.32 17.57
CA ARG A 414 21.05 -0.50 16.89
C ARG A 414 21.17 -0.49 15.37
N LYS A 415 20.24 -1.16 14.71
CA LYS A 415 20.15 -1.17 13.25
C LYS A 415 19.59 0.15 12.74
N ILE A 416 20.36 0.86 11.92
CA ILE A 416 19.95 2.08 11.24
C ILE A 416 19.61 1.74 9.78
N THR A 417 18.51 2.28 9.26
CA THR A 417 18.14 2.18 7.85
C THR A 417 17.89 3.56 7.28
N PHE A 418 17.88 3.69 5.97
CA PHE A 418 17.52 4.96 5.32
C PHE A 418 16.21 5.55 5.86
N TYR A 419 15.23 4.68 6.10
CA TYR A 419 13.93 5.10 6.60
C TYR A 419 13.96 5.67 8.03
N SER A 420 15.00 5.39 8.79
CA SER A 420 15.22 5.97 10.14
C SER A 420 15.34 7.49 10.10
N ALA A 421 15.89 8.09 9.00
CA ALA A 421 15.95 9.54 8.84
C ALA A 421 14.56 10.20 8.93
N ARG A 422 13.57 9.60 8.27
CA ARG A 422 12.20 10.09 8.28
C ARG A 422 11.54 9.97 9.66
N HIS A 423 11.78 8.86 10.36
CA HIS A 423 11.33 8.70 11.74
C HIS A 423 11.98 9.72 12.67
N THR A 424 13.29 9.95 12.52
CA THR A 424 14.03 10.93 13.32
C THR A 424 13.51 12.35 13.10
N TYR A 425 13.26 12.74 11.84
CA TYR A 425 12.68 14.06 11.52
C TYR A 425 11.32 14.24 12.19
N ALA A 426 10.38 13.30 12.01
CA ALA A 426 9.05 13.39 12.60
C ALA A 426 9.10 13.45 14.14
N SER A 427 9.89 12.56 14.76
CA SER A 427 10.00 12.50 16.21
C SER A 427 10.65 13.75 16.81
N ARG A 428 11.68 14.32 16.15
CA ARG A 428 12.30 15.55 16.63
C ARG A 428 11.34 16.74 16.58
N LEU A 429 10.57 16.90 15.50
CA LEU A 429 9.54 17.94 15.42
C LEU A 429 8.46 17.75 16.49
N TYR A 430 8.01 16.51 16.69
CA TYR A 430 7.04 16.20 17.72
C TYR A 430 7.56 16.51 19.12
N HIS A 431 8.80 16.17 19.41
CA HIS A 431 9.46 16.51 20.68
C HIS A 431 9.78 18.00 20.83
N ALA A 432 9.80 18.76 19.73
CA ALA A 432 9.89 20.22 19.74
C ALA A 432 8.51 20.91 19.84
N ASP A 433 7.46 20.17 20.21
CA ASP A 433 6.07 20.66 20.34
C ASP A 433 5.45 21.22 19.06
N VAL A 434 5.96 20.79 17.89
CA VAL A 434 5.37 21.15 16.59
C VAL A 434 4.04 20.41 16.44
N PRO A 435 2.92 21.11 16.11
CA PRO A 435 1.63 20.46 15.94
C PRO A 435 1.61 19.36 14.88
N LEU A 436 0.95 18.23 15.16
CA LEU A 436 0.85 17.09 14.23
C LEU A 436 0.40 17.47 12.81
N PRO A 437 -0.60 18.36 12.62
CA PRO A 437 -0.99 18.79 11.27
C PRO A 437 0.17 19.44 10.49
N LEU A 438 1.01 20.24 11.15
CA LEU A 438 2.17 20.89 10.51
C LEU A 438 3.25 19.86 10.19
N ILE A 439 3.52 18.90 11.07
CA ILE A 439 4.42 17.77 10.79
C ILE A 439 3.91 16.98 9.57
N ALA A 440 2.62 16.70 9.53
CA ALA A 440 1.97 15.97 8.44
C ALA A 440 2.10 16.73 7.11
N GLN A 441 1.84 18.03 7.11
CA GLN A 441 1.99 18.89 5.94
C GLN A 441 3.44 18.89 5.43
N ASN A 442 4.42 19.09 6.30
CA ASN A 442 5.84 19.06 5.97
C ASN A 442 6.26 17.72 5.34
N MET A 443 5.69 16.61 5.85
CA MET A 443 6.02 15.28 5.37
C MET A 443 5.15 14.79 4.21
N GLY A 444 4.18 15.57 3.74
CA GLY A 444 3.22 15.20 2.71
C GLY A 444 2.43 13.95 3.09
N ARG A 445 1.82 13.94 4.28
CA ARG A 445 1.07 12.82 4.86
C ARG A 445 -0.22 13.27 5.51
N ASN A 446 -1.10 12.31 5.80
CA ASN A 446 -2.24 12.52 6.65
C ASN A 446 -1.77 12.56 8.13
N PRO A 447 -2.30 13.46 9.01
CA PRO A 447 -1.96 13.50 10.42
C PRO A 447 -2.07 12.13 11.14
N ALA A 448 -3.09 11.34 10.87
CA ALA A 448 -3.25 10.01 11.45
C ALA A 448 -2.11 9.02 11.10
N GLU A 449 -1.41 9.22 9.98
CA GLU A 449 -0.27 8.40 9.60
C GLU A 449 1.02 8.80 10.34
N ILE A 450 1.08 10.02 10.88
CA ILE A 450 2.30 10.54 11.54
C ILE A 450 2.58 9.78 12.83
N GLU A 451 1.57 9.38 13.58
CA GLU A 451 1.72 8.63 14.83
C GLU A 451 2.56 7.36 14.66
N THR A 452 2.55 6.76 13.47
CA THR A 452 3.37 5.57 13.17
C THR A 452 4.88 5.84 13.21
N TYR A 453 5.29 7.11 13.06
CA TYR A 453 6.69 7.53 13.07
C TYR A 453 7.17 7.99 14.45
N LEU A 454 6.23 8.38 15.32
CA LEU A 454 6.58 9.03 16.58
C LEU A 454 7.08 8.03 17.61
N LYS A 455 8.06 8.46 18.40
CA LYS A 455 8.44 7.87 19.67
C LYS A 455 7.48 8.32 20.75
N GLU A 456 7.25 7.49 21.74
CA GLU A 456 6.55 7.88 22.98
C GLU A 456 7.37 8.94 23.70
N PHE A 457 6.68 9.83 24.41
CA PHE A 457 7.33 10.80 25.29
C PHE A 457 8.00 10.08 26.46
N ASP A 458 9.12 10.62 26.90
CA ASP A 458 9.76 10.19 28.12
C ASP A 458 8.91 10.56 29.36
N THR A 459 9.19 9.90 30.48
CA THR A 459 8.45 10.08 31.72
C THR A 459 8.51 11.51 32.24
N ASP A 460 9.67 12.18 32.13
CA ASP A 460 9.84 13.55 32.63
C ASP A 460 8.97 14.54 31.86
N ARG A 461 8.82 14.34 30.56
CA ARG A 461 7.96 15.18 29.72
C ARG A 461 6.48 14.95 30.00
N ILE A 462 6.07 13.71 30.23
CA ILE A 462 4.71 13.38 30.66
C ILE A 462 4.40 14.07 32.00
N ILE A 463 5.33 13.98 32.96
CA ILE A 463 5.18 14.62 34.27
C ILE A 463 5.12 16.13 34.10
N SER A 464 5.99 16.75 33.30
CA SER A 464 6.01 18.18 33.05
C SER A 464 4.70 18.68 32.42
N ALA A 465 4.19 17.96 31.42
CA ALA A 465 2.90 18.28 30.79
C ALA A 465 1.74 18.18 31.80
N ASN A 466 1.74 17.13 32.61
CA ASN A 466 0.71 16.94 33.63
C ASN A 466 0.77 18.00 34.72
N LYS A 467 1.96 18.41 35.14
CA LYS A 467 2.13 19.51 36.11
C LYS A 467 1.49 20.83 35.65
N ARG A 468 1.44 21.11 34.36
CA ARG A 468 0.75 22.29 33.82
C ARG A 468 -0.76 22.23 33.99
N VAL A 469 -1.34 21.05 34.06
CA VAL A 469 -2.79 20.81 34.22
C VAL A 469 -3.15 20.60 35.68
N TRP A 470 -2.24 20.11 36.51
CA TRP A 470 -2.44 19.84 37.92
C TRP A 470 -2.37 21.08 38.81
N GLN A 471 -2.59 22.28 38.27
CA GLN A 471 -2.75 23.51 39.06
C GLN A 471 -4.14 23.52 39.75
N ILE A 472 -4.41 22.46 40.50
CA ILE A 472 -5.59 22.37 41.35
C ILE A 472 -5.20 22.93 42.72
N PRO A 473 -5.99 23.85 43.34
CA PRO A 473 -5.74 24.32 44.69
C PRO A 473 -5.64 23.11 45.64
N GLY A 474 -4.47 22.89 46.19
CA GLY A 474 -4.29 21.86 47.21
C GLY A 474 -5.05 22.21 48.49
N PRO A 475 -5.36 21.23 49.37
CA PRO A 475 -5.89 21.52 50.69
C PRO A 475 -4.92 22.48 51.38
N ALA A 476 -5.47 23.59 51.93
CA ALA A 476 -4.68 24.56 52.66
C ALA A 476 -3.81 23.83 53.71
N SER A 477 -2.47 23.99 53.61
CA SER A 477 -1.57 23.44 54.59
C SER A 477 -1.97 24.04 55.95
N LYS A 478 -2.50 23.20 56.81
CA LYS A 478 -2.59 23.55 58.24
C LYS A 478 -1.15 23.57 58.73
N ASP A 479 -0.57 24.77 58.79
CA ASP A 479 0.69 24.97 59.50
C ASP A 479 0.55 24.50 60.94
N PRO A 480 1.34 23.51 61.40
CA PRO A 480 1.27 23.07 62.79
C PRO A 480 2.21 23.90 63.70
N LYS A 481 2.34 25.20 63.41
CA LYS A 481 3.17 26.08 64.26
C LYS A 481 2.45 27.35 64.64
N THR A 482 1.40 27.22 65.49
CA THR A 482 1.01 28.26 66.44
C THR A 482 0.26 27.58 67.61
N GLY A 483 1.03 27.06 68.52
CA GLY A 483 0.47 26.39 69.69
C GLY A 483 1.57 26.11 70.73
N ALA A 484 2.37 27.14 71.08
CA ALA A 484 3.17 27.08 72.29
C ALA A 484 3.29 28.52 72.86
N GLY A 485 2.50 28.78 73.80
CA GLY A 485 2.58 30.06 74.57
C GLY A 485 1.43 30.21 75.55
N LEU A 486 1.58 29.61 76.68
CA LEU A 486 1.10 29.77 78.07
C LEU A 486 0.48 28.53 78.65
#